data_3ddb3c9d073144d7c73499f662fd9362
#
_entry.id   3ddb3c9d073144d7c73499f662fd9362
#
_cell.length_a   1.000
_cell.length_b   1.000
_cell.length_c   1.000
_cell.angle_alpha   90.00
_cell.angle_beta   90.00
_cell.angle_gamma   90.00
#
_symmetry.space_group_name_H-M   'P 1'
#
loop_
_entity.id
_entity.type
_entity.pdbx_description
1 polymer ?
#
loop_
_entity_poly.entity_id
_entity_poly.type
_entity_poly.pdbx_seq_one_letter_code
_entity_poly.pdbx_strand_id
1 'polypeptide(L)'
;MAERPAIDPALVTALVPTLSRSLAEQFNVFRVMHHGTHEKQLSNVFAWLLNAQGTHHLGDAPQRIFLELVNAALPADSRLPTTGYDVAQEVVTPGSEGEPVPELADIADIVLSSPEAAIVVENFGTSDGHGHDFRRYLALGTANDRSAAVVLLCQRHEPHLQRDGWQRAVVITYAELLRTLRAHIAGHRAWIRQNREQHFFIRQLFEHFVEGPAAMNTEDTLAFLTAMCETGESARYGQRPRDRVAEDFADLMAAQARRQFEDSLALLAATKKALRGHANATLVGQVNAKIPAGPIEKVVTRFVGQWEWCVELQRSDDHPTVFFEFGPTAVAEQERVPRRLEAPDYSQVFVSLQGPSGEGISRLAHTGVGLTEVLDGLQATDLRLRDAVLGIVAQ
;
A
#
# COMPACT_ATOMS: atom_id res chain seq x y z
N MET A 1 17.10 -41.28 1.57
CA MET A 1 17.26 -39.82 1.33
C MET A 1 16.01 -39.38 0.59
N ALA A 2 15.17 -38.57 1.18
CA ALA A 2 14.02 -37.99 0.46
C ALA A 2 14.57 -37.07 -0.64
N GLU A 3 14.15 -37.29 -1.87
CA GLU A 3 14.47 -36.43 -3.00
C GLU A 3 14.04 -35.00 -2.67
N ARG A 4 14.93 -34.02 -2.81
CA ARG A 4 14.58 -32.61 -2.65
C ARG A 4 13.58 -32.26 -3.74
N PRO A 5 12.41 -31.72 -3.38
CA PRO A 5 11.48 -31.27 -4.41
C PRO A 5 12.14 -30.17 -5.24
N ALA A 6 12.15 -30.33 -6.54
CA ALA A 6 12.64 -29.31 -7.47
C ALA A 6 11.75 -28.05 -7.35
N ILE A 7 12.38 -26.87 -7.39
CA ILE A 7 11.64 -25.59 -7.47
C ILE A 7 11.03 -25.50 -8.88
N ASP A 8 9.77 -25.11 -8.95
CA ASP A 8 9.10 -24.95 -10.24
C ASP A 8 9.74 -23.83 -11.08
N PRO A 9 10.11 -24.10 -12.35
CA PRO A 9 10.72 -23.09 -13.22
C PRO A 9 9.87 -21.83 -13.42
N ALA A 10 8.54 -21.91 -13.36
CA ALA A 10 7.66 -20.75 -13.48
C ALA A 10 7.84 -19.77 -12.31
N LEU A 11 7.99 -20.31 -11.09
CA LEU A 11 8.28 -19.50 -9.91
C LEU A 11 9.65 -18.82 -10.03
N VAL A 12 10.68 -19.54 -10.49
CA VAL A 12 12.01 -18.96 -10.73
C VAL A 12 11.95 -17.84 -11.76
N THR A 13 11.22 -18.05 -12.85
CA THR A 13 11.03 -17.04 -13.90
C THR A 13 10.35 -15.78 -13.37
N ALA A 14 9.34 -15.93 -12.53
CA ALA A 14 8.63 -14.81 -11.90
C ALA A 14 9.51 -14.04 -10.89
N LEU A 15 10.53 -14.68 -10.31
CA LEU A 15 11.51 -14.05 -9.43
C LEU A 15 12.62 -13.28 -10.17
N VAL A 16 12.91 -13.63 -11.41
CA VAL A 16 14.07 -13.08 -12.16
C VAL A 16 14.07 -11.55 -12.22
N PRO A 17 12.98 -10.83 -12.51
CA PRO A 17 12.99 -9.38 -12.57
C PRO A 17 13.41 -8.74 -11.23
N THR A 18 12.90 -9.26 -10.14
CA THR A 18 13.18 -8.77 -8.79
C THR A 18 14.58 -9.17 -8.32
N LEU A 19 15.01 -10.41 -8.64
CA LEU A 19 16.36 -10.88 -8.38
C LEU A 19 17.40 -10.06 -9.15
N SER A 20 17.16 -9.76 -10.41
CA SER A 20 18.06 -8.96 -11.24
C SER A 20 18.29 -7.58 -10.62
N ARG A 21 17.24 -6.94 -10.15
CA ARG A 21 17.35 -5.67 -9.40
C ARG A 21 18.12 -5.83 -8.10
N SER A 22 17.81 -6.88 -7.34
CA SER A 22 18.46 -7.17 -6.05
C SER A 22 19.93 -7.52 -6.19
N LEU A 23 20.31 -8.29 -7.21
CA LEU A 23 21.71 -8.66 -7.49
C LEU A 23 22.54 -7.48 -8.01
N ALA A 24 21.91 -6.56 -8.75
CA ALA A 24 22.54 -5.32 -9.18
C ALA A 24 22.73 -4.32 -8.02
N GLU A 25 22.08 -4.57 -6.90
CA GLU A 25 22.01 -3.64 -5.78
C GLU A 25 23.18 -3.88 -4.82
N GLN A 26 24.04 -2.89 -4.74
CA GLN A 26 25.10 -2.80 -3.76
C GLN A 26 24.53 -2.38 -2.39
N PHE A 27 25.40 -2.06 -1.44
CA PHE A 27 25.03 -1.58 -0.11
C PHE A 27 23.98 -0.46 -0.18
N ASN A 28 22.87 -0.61 0.58
CA ASN A 28 21.85 0.42 0.75
C ASN A 28 21.52 0.62 2.24
N VAL A 29 21.71 1.85 2.74
CA VAL A 29 21.54 2.17 4.16
C VAL A 29 20.09 1.93 4.65
N PHE A 30 19.09 2.22 3.83
CA PHE A 30 17.68 2.04 4.18
C PHE A 30 17.31 0.55 4.28
N ARG A 31 17.99 -0.31 3.54
CA ARG A 31 17.83 -1.77 3.65
C ARG A 31 18.45 -2.32 4.92
N VAL A 32 19.64 -1.83 5.30
CA VAL A 32 20.26 -2.24 6.57
C VAL A 32 19.36 -1.85 7.74
N MET A 33 18.63 -0.74 7.61
CA MET A 33 17.69 -0.24 8.61
C MET A 33 16.27 -0.83 8.46
N HIS A 34 16.00 -1.67 7.48
CA HIS A 34 14.65 -2.11 7.07
C HIS A 34 13.80 -2.65 8.23
N HIS A 35 14.37 -3.41 9.13
CA HIS A 35 13.65 -3.90 10.33
C HIS A 35 13.44 -2.84 11.42
N GLY A 36 13.96 -1.63 11.24
CA GLY A 36 13.89 -0.52 12.19
C GLY A 36 13.55 0.82 11.55
N THR A 37 13.27 0.86 10.23
CA THR A 37 12.86 2.11 9.57
C THR A 37 11.40 2.35 9.87
N HIS A 38 11.14 3.04 10.98
CA HIS A 38 9.81 3.49 11.33
C HIS A 38 9.43 4.73 10.50
N GLU A 39 8.14 4.95 10.33
CA GLU A 39 7.54 6.11 9.68
C GLU A 39 8.15 7.43 10.16
N LYS A 40 8.36 7.57 11.47
CA LYS A 40 9.04 8.69 12.10
C LYS A 40 10.46 8.96 11.57
N GLN A 41 11.24 7.92 11.25
CA GLN A 41 12.58 8.08 10.69
C GLN A 41 12.51 8.61 9.24
N LEU A 42 11.51 8.17 8.48
CA LEU A 42 11.27 8.68 7.14
C LEU A 42 10.78 10.13 7.18
N SER A 43 9.92 10.47 8.14
CA SER A 43 9.51 11.86 8.39
C SER A 43 10.71 12.76 8.65
N ASN A 44 11.70 12.29 9.44
CA ASN A 44 12.95 13.02 9.66
C ASN A 44 13.77 13.21 8.38
N VAL A 45 13.83 12.20 7.51
CA VAL A 45 14.55 12.28 6.22
C VAL A 45 13.86 13.28 5.28
N PHE A 46 12.55 13.21 5.17
CA PHE A 46 11.81 14.13 4.31
C PHE A 46 11.80 15.55 4.88
N ALA A 47 11.67 15.74 6.18
CA ALA A 47 11.82 17.06 6.80
C ALA A 47 13.20 17.67 6.56
N TRP A 48 14.27 16.85 6.67
CA TRP A 48 15.62 17.28 6.32
C TRP A 48 15.72 17.70 4.84
N LEU A 49 15.15 16.92 3.91
CA LEU A 49 15.15 17.27 2.48
C LEU A 49 14.36 18.54 2.19
N LEU A 50 13.21 18.73 2.85
CA LEU A 50 12.33 19.90 2.63
C LEU A 50 12.84 21.18 3.32
N ASN A 51 13.79 21.07 4.22
CA ASN A 51 14.36 22.23 4.92
C ASN A 51 15.39 22.94 4.02
N ALA A 52 15.08 24.14 3.55
CA ALA A 52 15.97 24.93 2.71
C ALA A 52 17.35 25.22 3.34
N GLN A 53 17.43 25.20 4.69
CA GLN A 53 18.67 25.35 5.46
C GLN A 53 19.31 23.98 5.80
N GLY A 54 18.76 22.89 5.28
CA GLY A 54 19.24 21.53 5.55
C GLY A 54 20.68 21.31 5.07
N THR A 55 21.41 20.44 5.76
CA THR A 55 22.81 20.09 5.43
C THR A 55 22.97 19.33 4.11
N HIS A 56 21.90 19.13 3.35
CA HIS A 56 21.94 18.60 1.99
C HIS A 56 22.50 19.61 0.97
N HIS A 57 22.56 20.89 1.31
CA HIS A 57 23.12 21.98 0.46
C HIS A 57 22.45 22.10 -0.93
N LEU A 58 21.19 21.73 -1.06
CA LEU A 58 20.38 21.96 -2.28
C LEU A 58 19.56 23.26 -2.19
N GLY A 59 19.68 24.00 -1.07
CA GLY A 59 18.88 25.18 -0.82
C GLY A 59 17.38 24.85 -0.80
N ASP A 60 16.59 25.69 -1.42
CA ASP A 60 15.13 25.57 -1.50
C ASP A 60 14.63 24.58 -2.59
N ALA A 61 15.53 24.02 -3.40
CA ALA A 61 15.14 23.22 -4.55
C ALA A 61 14.26 22.00 -4.18
N PRO A 62 14.55 21.20 -3.13
CA PRO A 62 13.67 20.11 -2.76
C PRO A 62 12.29 20.58 -2.28
N GLN A 63 12.25 21.67 -1.51
CA GLN A 63 11.00 22.30 -1.06
C GLN A 63 10.17 22.78 -2.25
N ARG A 64 10.78 23.50 -3.20
CA ARG A 64 10.12 23.97 -4.41
C ARG A 64 9.56 22.81 -5.23
N ILE A 65 10.34 21.75 -5.47
CA ILE A 65 9.88 20.55 -6.17
C ILE A 65 8.66 19.94 -5.49
N PHE A 66 8.69 19.79 -4.18
CA PHE A 66 7.56 19.26 -3.41
C PHE A 66 6.32 20.14 -3.56
N LEU A 67 6.45 21.46 -3.43
CA LEU A 67 5.35 22.40 -3.56
C LEU A 67 4.81 22.48 -5.00
N GLU A 68 5.65 22.32 -6.02
CA GLU A 68 5.21 22.21 -7.41
C GLU A 68 4.33 20.96 -7.61
N LEU A 69 4.68 19.81 -7.01
CA LEU A 69 3.85 18.61 -7.02
C LEU A 69 2.52 18.82 -6.27
N VAL A 70 2.55 19.45 -5.11
CA VAL A 70 1.34 19.81 -4.36
C VAL A 70 0.45 20.71 -5.21
N ASN A 71 1.00 21.77 -5.79
CA ASN A 71 0.26 22.73 -6.62
C ASN A 71 -0.30 22.12 -7.91
N ALA A 72 0.34 21.08 -8.45
CA ALA A 72 -0.19 20.37 -9.62
C ALA A 72 -1.50 19.63 -9.31
N ALA A 73 -1.70 19.23 -8.05
CA ALA A 73 -2.93 18.57 -7.59
C ALA A 73 -3.97 19.53 -7.04
N LEU A 74 -3.61 20.79 -6.78
CA LEU A 74 -4.54 21.81 -6.28
C LEU A 74 -5.23 22.56 -7.41
N PRO A 75 -6.48 23.04 -7.19
CA PRO A 75 -7.13 24.00 -8.07
C PRO A 75 -6.26 25.25 -8.28
N ALA A 76 -6.37 25.88 -9.45
CA ALA A 76 -5.52 26.99 -9.83
C ALA A 76 -5.60 28.21 -8.87
N ASP A 77 -6.76 28.44 -8.28
CA ASP A 77 -7.05 29.49 -7.31
C ASP A 77 -6.60 29.16 -5.87
N SER A 78 -6.24 27.92 -5.63
CA SER A 78 -5.80 27.42 -4.32
C SER A 78 -4.30 27.12 -4.26
N ARG A 79 -3.54 27.50 -5.29
CA ARG A 79 -2.09 27.27 -5.35
C ARG A 79 -1.34 28.09 -4.31
N LEU A 80 -0.34 27.47 -3.74
CA LEU A 80 0.50 28.02 -2.66
C LEU A 80 1.85 28.48 -3.20
N PRO A 81 2.53 29.45 -2.52
CA PRO A 81 3.91 29.77 -2.82
C PRO A 81 4.79 28.51 -2.82
N THR A 82 5.80 28.48 -3.68
CA THR A 82 6.67 27.28 -3.82
C THR A 82 7.96 27.35 -3.00
N THR A 83 8.22 28.45 -2.32
CA THR A 83 9.43 28.69 -1.51
C THR A 83 9.11 29.53 -0.28
N GLY A 84 10.08 29.65 0.64
CA GLY A 84 9.97 30.53 1.80
C GLY A 84 9.28 29.91 3.01
N TYR A 85 9.31 28.60 3.12
CA TYR A 85 8.74 27.89 4.28
C TYR A 85 9.82 27.44 5.25
N ASP A 86 9.54 27.66 6.53
CA ASP A 86 10.23 26.99 7.61
C ASP A 86 9.62 25.58 7.83
N VAL A 87 10.45 24.62 8.21
CA VAL A 87 10.05 23.22 8.41
C VAL A 87 10.10 22.88 9.90
N ALA A 88 8.99 22.41 10.42
CA ALA A 88 8.88 21.87 11.76
C ALA A 88 8.40 20.41 11.72
N GLN A 89 8.72 19.64 12.75
CA GLN A 89 8.32 18.24 12.88
C GLN A 89 7.53 18.02 14.16
N GLU A 90 6.70 16.98 14.16
CA GLU A 90 5.92 16.56 15.34
C GLU A 90 5.13 17.73 15.95
N VAL A 91 4.41 18.45 15.11
CA VAL A 91 3.62 19.60 15.54
C VAL A 91 2.25 19.15 16.03
N VAL A 92 1.96 19.44 17.29
CA VAL A 92 0.67 19.13 17.90
C VAL A 92 -0.43 19.96 17.25
N THR A 93 -1.51 19.32 16.80
CA THR A 93 -2.67 20.01 16.22
C THR A 93 -3.47 20.72 17.32
N PRO A 94 -4.11 21.87 17.02
CA PRO A 94 -5.00 22.52 17.97
C PRO A 94 -6.20 21.61 18.30
N GLY A 95 -6.63 21.62 19.57
CA GLY A 95 -7.89 20.99 19.96
C GLY A 95 -9.08 21.69 19.32
N SER A 96 -10.21 20.99 19.18
CA SER A 96 -11.47 21.62 18.76
C SER A 96 -11.93 22.64 19.83
N GLU A 97 -12.47 23.79 19.39
CA GLU A 97 -13.01 24.79 20.31
C GLU A 97 -14.06 24.14 21.23
N GLY A 98 -13.81 24.19 22.54
CA GLY A 98 -14.72 23.69 23.57
C GLY A 98 -14.41 22.30 24.13
N GLU A 99 -13.43 21.56 23.58
CA GLU A 99 -12.94 20.33 24.21
C GLU A 99 -11.91 20.67 25.32
N PRO A 100 -12.02 20.05 26.53
CA PRO A 100 -10.92 20.07 27.48
C PRO A 100 -9.70 19.47 26.80
N VAL A 101 -8.48 19.99 27.07
CA VAL A 101 -7.20 19.58 26.45
C VAL A 101 -7.24 18.09 26.16
N PRO A 102 -7.24 17.69 24.89
CA PRO A 102 -7.53 16.31 24.57
C PRO A 102 -6.36 15.44 25.06
N GLU A 103 -6.67 14.37 25.77
CA GLU A 103 -5.71 13.30 26.07
C GLU A 103 -5.14 12.66 24.78
N LEU A 104 -5.67 13.02 23.60
CA LEU A 104 -5.34 12.53 22.27
C LEU A 104 -5.28 13.68 21.24
N ALA A 105 -4.31 14.59 21.41
CA ALA A 105 -4.00 15.54 20.35
C ALA A 105 -3.34 14.81 19.18
N ASP A 106 -3.79 15.08 17.93
CA ASP A 106 -3.09 14.61 16.75
C ASP A 106 -1.75 15.32 16.61
N ILE A 107 -0.78 14.64 16.06
CA ILE A 107 0.58 15.17 15.82
C ILE A 107 0.84 15.08 14.31
N ALA A 108 1.04 16.23 13.68
CA ALA A 108 1.45 16.30 12.29
C ALA A 108 2.94 16.00 12.16
N ASP A 109 3.31 15.09 11.29
CA ASP A 109 4.70 14.65 11.10
C ASP A 109 5.62 15.77 10.65
N ILE A 110 5.21 16.52 9.61
CA ILE A 110 5.99 17.61 9.04
C ILE A 110 5.04 18.78 8.75
N VAL A 111 5.45 19.97 9.14
CA VAL A 111 4.73 21.22 8.83
C VAL A 111 5.68 22.19 8.15
N LEU A 112 5.34 22.58 6.93
CA LEU A 112 5.98 23.69 6.25
C LEU A 112 5.14 24.93 6.48
N SER A 113 5.71 26.01 7.00
CA SER A 113 4.97 27.22 7.33
C SER A 113 5.68 28.48 6.87
N SER A 114 4.90 29.41 6.32
CA SER A 114 5.28 30.78 6.02
C SER A 114 4.24 31.75 6.63
N PRO A 115 4.44 33.07 6.57
CA PRO A 115 3.42 34.02 6.99
C PRO A 115 2.09 33.90 6.23
N GLU A 116 2.13 33.47 4.97
CA GLU A 116 0.98 33.47 4.06
C GLU A 116 0.36 32.08 3.86
N ALA A 117 1.13 31.01 4.05
CA ALA A 117 0.67 29.67 3.75
C ALA A 117 1.28 28.61 4.67
N ALA A 118 0.60 27.46 4.77
CA ALA A 118 1.14 26.29 5.43
C ALA A 118 0.77 25.01 4.70
N ILE A 119 1.69 24.04 4.73
CA ILE A 119 1.48 22.68 4.26
C ILE A 119 1.66 21.75 5.44
N VAL A 120 0.62 21.01 5.77
CA VAL A 120 0.62 20.02 6.86
C VAL A 120 0.72 18.65 6.25
N VAL A 121 1.81 17.96 6.51
CA VAL A 121 2.15 16.68 5.90
C VAL A 121 2.00 15.57 6.93
N GLU A 122 1.20 14.59 6.57
CA GLU A 122 1.18 13.28 7.20
C GLU A 122 2.02 12.33 6.36
N ASN A 123 3.06 11.80 6.96
CA ASN A 123 3.93 10.83 6.30
C ASN A 123 3.43 9.42 6.61
N PHE A 124 2.90 8.77 5.60
CA PHE A 124 2.24 7.49 5.75
C PHE A 124 3.06 6.35 5.13
N GLY A 125 3.59 5.48 5.96
CA GLY A 125 4.35 4.31 5.51
C GLY A 125 3.47 3.09 5.23
N THR A 126 3.29 2.24 6.23
CA THR A 126 2.65 0.92 6.09
C THR A 126 1.59 0.63 7.16
N SER A 127 1.21 1.61 7.99
CA SER A 127 0.29 1.41 9.10
C SER A 127 -1.16 1.20 8.64
N ASP A 128 -2.03 0.70 9.51
CA ASP A 128 -3.44 0.37 9.21
C ASP A 128 -4.38 1.59 9.04
N GLY A 129 -3.83 2.76 8.86
CA GLY A 129 -4.52 4.04 8.73
C GLY A 129 -3.89 5.06 9.66
N HIS A 130 -3.95 6.33 9.28
CA HIS A 130 -3.35 7.41 10.05
C HIS A 130 -4.10 7.72 11.36
N GLY A 131 -5.36 7.27 11.53
CA GLY A 131 -6.12 7.44 12.75
C GLY A 131 -6.39 8.90 13.17
N HIS A 132 -5.98 9.87 12.33
CA HIS A 132 -5.98 11.30 12.60
C HIS A 132 -7.16 12.02 11.95
N ASP A 133 -7.61 13.12 12.53
CA ASP A 133 -8.70 13.95 11.98
C ASP A 133 -8.15 14.99 10.99
N PHE A 134 -8.52 14.85 9.71
CA PHE A 134 -8.18 15.82 8.66
C PHE A 134 -8.51 17.26 9.01
N ARG A 135 -9.60 17.51 9.75
CA ARG A 135 -10.02 18.86 10.11
C ARG A 135 -9.02 19.52 11.07
N ARG A 136 -8.42 18.75 11.98
CA ARG A 136 -7.39 19.24 12.88
C ARG A 136 -6.13 19.63 12.14
N TYR A 137 -5.73 18.83 11.13
CA TYR A 137 -4.61 19.14 10.24
C TYR A 137 -4.88 20.41 9.43
N LEU A 138 -6.07 20.54 8.88
CA LEU A 138 -6.46 21.73 8.15
C LEU A 138 -6.51 22.96 9.05
N ALA A 139 -7.05 22.83 10.26
CA ALA A 139 -7.10 23.92 11.26
C ALA A 139 -5.69 24.38 11.67
N LEU A 140 -4.75 23.44 11.84
CA LEU A 140 -3.34 23.76 12.08
C LEU A 140 -2.76 24.59 10.92
N GLY A 141 -3.03 24.18 9.69
CA GLY A 141 -2.54 24.86 8.50
C GLY A 141 -3.13 26.25 8.32
N THR A 142 -4.45 26.41 8.49
CA THR A 142 -5.18 27.68 8.29
C THR A 142 -5.07 28.65 9.48
N ALA A 143 -4.41 28.26 10.56
CA ALA A 143 -4.18 29.16 11.70
C ALA A 143 -3.55 30.49 11.24
N ASN A 144 -3.96 31.60 11.83
CA ASN A 144 -3.53 32.97 11.48
C ASN A 144 -3.91 33.39 10.05
N ASP A 145 -5.06 32.95 9.55
CA ASP A 145 -5.62 33.29 8.23
C ASP A 145 -4.74 32.91 7.03
N ARG A 146 -3.91 31.86 7.20
CA ARG A 146 -3.05 31.35 6.15
C ARG A 146 -3.81 30.47 5.16
N SER A 147 -3.38 30.48 3.91
CA SER A 147 -3.77 29.46 2.94
C SER A 147 -3.13 28.12 3.32
N ALA A 148 -3.85 27.01 3.21
CA ALA A 148 -3.30 25.73 3.65
C ALA A 148 -3.62 24.56 2.70
N ALA A 149 -2.69 23.61 2.63
CA ALA A 149 -2.92 22.28 2.07
C ALA A 149 -2.53 21.21 3.10
N VAL A 150 -3.30 20.13 3.12
CA VAL A 150 -2.96 18.90 3.84
C VAL A 150 -2.49 17.88 2.83
N VAL A 151 -1.34 17.28 3.08
CA VAL A 151 -0.67 16.35 2.18
C VAL A 151 -0.50 14.99 2.85
N LEU A 152 -0.85 13.93 2.15
CA LEU A 152 -0.43 12.58 2.45
C LEU A 152 0.85 12.29 1.65
N LEU A 153 1.98 12.21 2.33
CA LEU A 153 3.26 11.79 1.75
C LEU A 153 3.42 10.30 2.03
N CYS A 154 3.39 9.46 1.00
CA CYS A 154 3.27 8.02 1.19
C CYS A 154 4.15 7.22 0.23
N GLN A 155 4.43 5.98 0.60
CA GLN A 155 5.14 5.05 -0.27
C GLN A 155 4.31 4.71 -1.51
N ARG A 156 2.99 4.53 -1.33
CA ARG A 156 2.04 4.14 -2.37
C ARG A 156 0.75 4.95 -2.22
N HIS A 157 0.18 5.34 -3.36
CA HIS A 157 -1.16 5.89 -3.39
C HIS A 157 -2.18 4.78 -3.07
N GLU A 158 -2.83 4.88 -1.94
CA GLU A 158 -3.87 3.95 -1.50
C GLU A 158 -5.20 4.70 -1.29
N PRO A 159 -6.21 4.52 -2.18
CA PRO A 159 -7.46 5.28 -2.13
C PRO A 159 -8.23 5.16 -0.81
N HIS A 160 -8.05 4.05 -0.07
CA HIS A 160 -8.71 3.85 1.22
C HIS A 160 -8.19 4.82 2.31
N LEU A 161 -7.01 5.40 2.16
CA LEU A 161 -6.48 6.42 3.07
C LEU A 161 -7.21 7.76 2.92
N GLN A 162 -7.82 7.99 1.77
CA GLN A 162 -8.59 9.20 1.49
C GLN A 162 -10.05 9.05 1.93
N ARG A 163 -10.30 8.68 3.21
CA ARG A 163 -11.62 8.57 3.82
C ARG A 163 -11.74 9.55 5.00
N ASP A 164 -12.92 9.68 5.56
CA ASP A 164 -13.20 10.42 6.78
C ASP A 164 -12.68 11.88 6.76
N GLY A 165 -12.86 12.55 5.62
CA GLY A 165 -12.40 13.93 5.39
C GLY A 165 -11.08 14.03 4.62
N TRP A 166 -10.29 12.96 4.56
CA TRP A 166 -8.99 12.93 3.86
C TRP A 166 -9.10 12.90 2.33
N GLN A 167 -10.31 12.81 1.75
CA GLN A 167 -10.54 12.96 0.30
C GLN A 167 -10.04 14.28 -0.26
N ARG A 168 -9.85 15.28 0.61
CA ARG A 168 -9.35 16.60 0.27
C ARG A 168 -7.84 16.74 0.40
N ALA A 169 -7.17 15.75 0.95
CA ALA A 169 -5.72 15.73 1.05
C ALA A 169 -5.08 15.54 -0.33
N VAL A 170 -4.01 16.27 -0.58
CA VAL A 170 -3.14 16.03 -1.72
C VAL A 170 -2.30 14.80 -1.43
N VAL A 171 -2.25 13.84 -2.35
CA VAL A 171 -1.43 12.65 -2.22
C VAL A 171 -0.17 12.82 -3.06
N ILE A 172 0.98 12.68 -2.42
CA ILE A 172 2.30 12.67 -3.07
C ILE A 172 3.01 11.38 -2.68
N THR A 173 3.48 10.63 -3.65
CA THR A 173 4.27 9.44 -3.35
C THR A 173 5.75 9.76 -3.20
N TYR A 174 6.47 8.99 -2.37
CA TYR A 174 7.94 9.09 -2.27
C TYR A 174 8.60 9.00 -3.66
N ALA A 175 8.08 8.11 -4.50
CA ALA A 175 8.61 7.90 -5.84
C ALA A 175 8.48 9.14 -6.74
N GLU A 176 7.35 9.86 -6.69
CA GLU A 176 7.15 11.11 -7.46
C GLU A 176 8.13 12.19 -7.02
N LEU A 177 8.22 12.42 -5.71
CA LEU A 177 9.14 13.41 -5.14
C LEU A 177 10.60 13.07 -5.48
N LEU A 178 11.01 11.84 -5.27
CA LEU A 178 12.39 11.40 -5.45
C LEU A 178 12.80 11.35 -6.93
N ARG A 179 11.91 10.99 -7.86
CA ARG A 179 12.19 11.04 -9.32
C ARG A 179 12.45 12.48 -9.76
N THR A 180 11.60 13.41 -9.35
CA THR A 180 11.75 14.83 -9.71
C THR A 180 13.00 15.42 -9.09
N LEU A 181 13.30 15.10 -7.83
CA LEU A 181 14.52 15.54 -7.15
C LEU A 181 15.79 14.98 -7.84
N ARG A 182 15.80 13.70 -8.21
CA ARG A 182 16.91 13.09 -8.94
C ARG A 182 17.16 13.75 -10.28
N ALA A 183 16.09 14.04 -11.05
CA ALA A 183 16.18 14.75 -12.31
C ALA A 183 16.81 16.14 -12.12
N HIS A 184 16.40 16.86 -11.07
CA HIS A 184 17.00 18.15 -10.70
C HIS A 184 18.49 18.01 -10.39
N ILE A 185 18.87 17.07 -9.51
CA ILE A 185 20.27 16.86 -9.09
C ILE A 185 21.16 16.48 -10.28
N ALA A 186 20.67 15.68 -11.23
CA ALA A 186 21.43 15.26 -12.42
C ALA A 186 21.93 16.44 -13.24
N GLY A 187 21.22 17.57 -13.26
CA GLY A 187 21.63 18.83 -13.89
C GLY A 187 22.72 19.60 -13.11
N HIS A 188 22.97 19.25 -11.84
CA HIS A 188 23.83 20.04 -10.93
C HIS A 188 25.17 19.36 -10.64
N ARG A 189 26.00 19.14 -11.68
CA ARG A 189 27.31 18.45 -11.58
C ARG A 189 28.25 19.03 -10.54
N ALA A 190 28.23 20.34 -10.32
CA ALA A 190 29.07 21.00 -9.31
C ALA A 190 28.67 20.58 -7.90
N TRP A 191 27.37 20.57 -7.61
CA TRP A 191 26.83 20.13 -6.33
C TRP A 191 27.18 18.65 -6.07
N ILE A 192 27.03 17.76 -7.06
CA ILE A 192 27.37 16.33 -6.94
C ILE A 192 28.84 16.14 -6.52
N ARG A 193 29.76 16.93 -7.10
CA ARG A 193 31.20 16.84 -6.78
C ARG A 193 31.52 17.35 -5.38
N GLN A 194 30.83 18.40 -4.94
CA GLN A 194 31.10 19.08 -3.66
C GLN A 194 30.40 18.35 -2.48
N ASN A 195 29.29 17.69 -2.74
CA ASN A 195 28.40 17.10 -1.69
C ASN A 195 28.23 15.58 -1.90
N ARG A 196 29.36 14.86 -1.91
CA ARG A 196 29.38 13.43 -2.25
C ARG A 196 28.57 12.56 -1.27
N GLU A 197 28.60 12.89 0.02
CA GLU A 197 27.88 12.15 1.06
C GLU A 197 26.38 12.36 0.94
N GLN A 198 25.95 13.61 0.75
CA GLN A 198 24.55 13.96 0.56
C GLN A 198 24.00 13.34 -0.74
N HIS A 199 24.79 13.42 -1.82
CA HIS A 199 24.44 12.78 -3.08
C HIS A 199 24.33 11.26 -2.93
N PHE A 200 25.27 10.62 -2.22
CA PHE A 200 25.23 9.21 -1.94
C PHE A 200 23.95 8.84 -1.15
N PHE A 201 23.63 9.57 -0.08
CA PHE A 201 22.46 9.34 0.74
C PHE A 201 21.14 9.49 -0.05
N ILE A 202 21.00 10.57 -0.82
CA ILE A 202 19.82 10.81 -1.67
C ILE A 202 19.70 9.74 -2.77
N ARG A 203 20.82 9.28 -3.32
CA ARG A 203 20.84 8.15 -4.27
C ARG A 203 20.38 6.87 -3.60
N GLN A 204 20.85 6.58 -2.39
CA GLN A 204 20.41 5.40 -1.61
C GLN A 204 18.89 5.43 -1.34
N LEU A 205 18.35 6.61 -1.00
CA LEU A 205 16.92 6.81 -0.81
C LEU A 205 16.14 6.54 -2.11
N PHE A 206 16.64 7.07 -3.23
CA PHE A 206 16.05 6.85 -4.55
C PHE A 206 16.10 5.36 -4.95
N GLU A 207 17.26 4.72 -4.83
CA GLU A 207 17.45 3.29 -5.12
C GLU A 207 16.55 2.42 -4.24
N HIS A 208 16.28 2.83 -3.00
CA HIS A 208 15.39 2.09 -2.11
C HIS A 208 13.92 2.20 -2.54
N PHE A 209 13.40 3.42 -2.71
CA PHE A 209 11.97 3.65 -2.93
C PHE A 209 11.54 3.69 -4.40
N VAL A 210 12.45 3.84 -5.36
CA VAL A 210 12.12 4.02 -6.78
C VAL A 210 12.64 2.90 -7.68
N GLU A 211 13.86 2.43 -7.46
CA GLU A 211 14.50 1.40 -8.31
C GLU A 211 14.70 0.07 -7.60
N GLY A 212 14.78 0.09 -6.28
CA GLY A 212 15.10 -1.09 -5.48
C GLY A 212 13.91 -2.01 -5.20
N PRO A 213 14.14 -3.04 -4.40
CA PRO A 213 13.08 -4.00 -4.03
C PRO A 213 11.94 -3.40 -3.21
N ALA A 214 12.19 -2.27 -2.52
CA ALA A 214 11.14 -1.50 -1.86
C ALA A 214 10.31 -0.65 -2.85
N ALA A 215 10.80 -0.47 -4.08
CA ALA A 215 9.98 0.02 -5.17
C ALA A 215 8.99 -1.10 -5.51
N MET A 216 7.83 -1.04 -4.89
CA MET A 216 6.77 -2.00 -5.18
C MET A 216 6.35 -1.87 -6.64
N ASN A 217 6.94 -2.69 -7.50
CA ASN A 217 6.36 -2.96 -8.79
C ASN A 217 5.21 -3.95 -8.57
N THR A 218 3.99 -3.44 -8.53
CA THR A 218 2.78 -4.24 -8.31
C THR A 218 2.64 -5.34 -9.35
N GLU A 219 3.04 -5.08 -10.60
CA GLU A 219 2.99 -6.05 -11.69
C GLU A 219 3.92 -7.24 -11.44
N ASP A 220 5.17 -6.98 -11.07
CA ASP A 220 6.13 -8.04 -10.74
C ASP A 220 5.71 -8.82 -9.48
N THR A 221 5.17 -8.11 -8.47
CA THR A 221 4.69 -8.74 -7.23
C THR A 221 3.47 -9.61 -7.51
N LEU A 222 2.56 -9.16 -8.35
CA LEU A 222 1.38 -9.91 -8.75
C LEU A 222 1.76 -11.13 -9.62
N ALA A 223 2.69 -10.97 -10.55
CA ALA A 223 3.22 -12.08 -11.36
C ALA A 223 3.85 -13.16 -10.47
N PHE A 224 4.63 -12.75 -9.47
CA PHE A 224 5.20 -13.68 -8.50
C PHE A 224 4.11 -14.37 -7.64
N LEU A 225 3.15 -13.61 -7.14
CA LEU A 225 2.03 -14.16 -6.35
C LEU A 225 1.23 -15.18 -7.18
N THR A 226 0.93 -14.86 -8.43
CA THR A 226 0.22 -15.73 -9.35
C THR A 226 1.00 -17.04 -9.57
N ALA A 227 2.29 -16.93 -9.91
CA ALA A 227 3.15 -18.10 -10.10
C ALA A 227 3.27 -18.94 -8.82
N MET A 228 3.37 -18.31 -7.65
CA MET A 228 3.41 -19.00 -6.37
C MET A 228 2.12 -19.79 -6.09
N CYS A 229 0.96 -19.25 -6.47
CA CYS A 229 -0.32 -19.93 -6.33
C CYS A 229 -0.47 -21.07 -7.35
N GLU A 230 -0.16 -20.82 -8.62
CA GLU A 230 -0.30 -21.79 -9.71
C GLU A 230 0.62 -23.00 -9.56
N THR A 231 1.83 -22.79 -9.05
CA THR A 231 2.79 -23.89 -8.80
C THR A 231 2.58 -24.62 -7.49
N GLY A 232 1.72 -24.10 -6.61
CA GLY A 232 1.51 -24.66 -5.26
C GLY A 232 2.70 -24.47 -4.31
N GLU A 233 3.69 -23.67 -4.68
CA GLU A 233 4.91 -23.43 -3.88
C GLU A 233 4.66 -22.58 -2.63
N SER A 234 3.49 -21.99 -2.49
CA SER A 234 3.09 -21.21 -1.31
C SER A 234 3.28 -21.94 0.02
N ALA A 235 3.25 -23.28 0.02
CA ALA A 235 3.49 -24.09 1.22
C ALA A 235 4.97 -24.32 1.54
N ARG A 236 5.87 -24.02 0.61
CA ARG A 236 7.32 -24.32 0.74
C ARG A 236 8.15 -23.14 1.23
N TYR A 237 7.55 -22.00 1.45
CA TYR A 237 8.26 -20.82 1.94
C TYR A 237 8.91 -21.08 3.29
N GLY A 238 10.22 -20.79 3.39
CA GLY A 238 11.00 -20.97 4.59
C GLY A 238 11.89 -22.21 4.62
N GLN A 239 11.85 -23.09 3.61
CA GLN A 239 12.81 -24.19 3.52
C GLN A 239 14.15 -23.65 3.00
N ARG A 240 15.20 -23.79 3.82
CA ARG A 240 16.56 -23.39 3.43
C ARG A 240 17.29 -24.53 2.73
N PRO A 241 18.03 -24.26 1.66
CA PRO A 241 18.96 -25.23 1.07
C PRO A 241 20.01 -25.68 2.10
N ARG A 242 20.33 -26.98 2.12
CA ARG A 242 21.32 -27.55 3.05
C ARG A 242 22.74 -27.66 2.47
N ASP A 243 22.92 -27.23 1.24
CA ASP A 243 24.18 -27.38 0.52
C ASP A 243 25.06 -26.15 0.69
N ARG A 244 26.26 -26.34 1.29
CA ARG A 244 27.18 -25.24 1.60
C ARG A 244 27.76 -24.54 0.36
N VAL A 245 27.89 -25.25 -0.76
CA VAL A 245 28.52 -24.69 -1.97
C VAL A 245 27.64 -23.62 -2.64
N ALA A 246 26.33 -23.70 -2.41
CA ALA A 246 25.38 -22.72 -2.91
C ALA A 246 24.83 -21.79 -1.81
N GLU A 247 25.41 -21.85 -0.61
CA GLU A 247 24.85 -21.22 0.58
C GLU A 247 24.69 -19.71 0.42
N ASP A 248 25.74 -19.01 -0.01
CA ASP A 248 25.68 -17.55 -0.23
C ASP A 248 24.68 -17.16 -1.34
N PHE A 249 24.66 -17.93 -2.44
CA PHE A 249 23.72 -17.69 -3.53
C PHE A 249 22.30 -18.09 -3.11
N ALA A 250 22.15 -19.22 -2.44
CA ALA A 250 20.86 -19.66 -1.92
C ALA A 250 20.33 -18.74 -0.83
N ASP A 251 21.18 -18.19 0.04
CA ASP A 251 20.79 -17.20 1.04
C ASP A 251 20.35 -15.87 0.39
N LEU A 252 21.02 -15.45 -0.66
CA LEU A 252 20.61 -14.27 -1.43
C LEU A 252 19.25 -14.50 -2.11
N MET A 253 19.06 -15.65 -2.74
CA MET A 253 17.77 -16.03 -3.33
C MET A 253 16.68 -16.20 -2.27
N ALA A 254 16.99 -16.84 -1.15
CA ALA A 254 16.05 -17.02 -0.06
C ALA A 254 15.67 -15.68 0.59
N ALA A 255 16.62 -14.77 0.76
CA ALA A 255 16.35 -13.43 1.27
C ALA A 255 15.47 -12.63 0.29
N GLN A 256 15.70 -12.76 -1.00
CA GLN A 256 14.87 -12.12 -2.01
C GLN A 256 13.48 -12.76 -2.09
N ALA A 257 13.39 -14.08 -2.09
CA ALA A 257 12.12 -14.78 -2.06
C ALA A 257 11.31 -14.43 -0.81
N ARG A 258 11.97 -14.30 0.35
CA ARG A 258 11.32 -13.86 1.58
C ARG A 258 10.78 -12.44 1.45
N ARG A 259 11.57 -11.50 0.96
CA ARG A 259 11.11 -10.13 0.71
C ARG A 259 9.92 -10.10 -0.24
N GLN A 260 10.02 -10.81 -1.36
CA GLN A 260 8.93 -10.90 -2.34
C GLN A 260 7.67 -11.50 -1.73
N PHE A 261 7.83 -12.46 -0.82
CA PHE A 261 6.72 -13.03 -0.07
C PHE A 261 6.11 -12.02 0.91
N GLU A 262 6.95 -11.29 1.66
CA GLU A 262 6.51 -10.22 2.56
C GLU A 262 5.79 -9.11 1.80
N ASP A 263 6.33 -8.69 0.65
CA ASP A 263 5.69 -7.73 -0.25
C ASP A 263 4.35 -8.27 -0.79
N SER A 264 4.29 -9.56 -1.09
CA SER A 264 3.05 -10.23 -1.52
C SER A 264 2.01 -10.26 -0.40
N LEU A 265 2.43 -10.54 0.84
CA LEU A 265 1.55 -10.48 2.02
C LEU A 265 1.04 -9.06 2.25
N ALA A 266 1.91 -8.06 2.13
CA ALA A 266 1.51 -6.65 2.23
C ALA A 266 0.49 -6.27 1.16
N LEU A 267 0.69 -6.73 -0.09
CA LEU A 267 -0.25 -6.52 -1.19
C LEU A 267 -1.60 -7.20 -0.89
N LEU A 268 -1.60 -8.44 -0.40
CA LEU A 268 -2.82 -9.14 -0.02
C LEU A 268 -3.55 -8.44 1.13
N ALA A 269 -2.81 -7.93 2.13
CA ALA A 269 -3.38 -7.16 3.24
C ALA A 269 -4.03 -5.86 2.75
N ALA A 270 -3.37 -5.14 1.85
CA ALA A 270 -3.90 -3.94 1.21
C ALA A 270 -5.17 -4.25 0.40
N THR A 271 -5.16 -5.34 -0.38
CA THR A 271 -6.34 -5.82 -1.13
C THR A 271 -7.51 -6.14 -0.18
N LYS A 272 -7.25 -6.85 0.92
CA LYS A 272 -8.26 -7.17 1.94
C LYS A 272 -8.90 -5.92 2.52
N LYS A 273 -8.09 -4.94 2.87
CA LYS A 273 -8.53 -3.67 3.43
C LYS A 273 -9.36 -2.87 2.42
N ALA A 274 -8.89 -2.79 1.16
CA ALA A 274 -9.58 -2.10 0.09
C ALA A 274 -10.94 -2.75 -0.24
N LEU A 275 -11.00 -4.07 -0.38
CA LEU A 275 -12.24 -4.83 -0.57
C LEU A 275 -13.23 -4.63 0.58
N ARG A 276 -12.77 -4.75 1.83
CA ARG A 276 -13.61 -4.48 3.00
C ARG A 276 -14.18 -3.07 2.95
N GLY A 277 -13.33 -2.12 2.60
CA GLY A 277 -13.74 -0.73 2.50
C GLY A 277 -14.80 -0.49 1.44
N HIS A 278 -14.59 -1.01 0.25
CA HIS A 278 -15.57 -0.95 -0.84
C HIS A 278 -16.87 -1.68 -0.47
N ALA A 279 -16.75 -2.86 0.17
CA ALA A 279 -17.90 -3.63 0.62
C ALA A 279 -18.78 -2.82 1.59
N ASN A 280 -18.20 -2.21 2.61
CA ASN A 280 -18.95 -1.40 3.58
C ASN A 280 -19.52 -0.12 2.98
N ALA A 281 -18.75 0.58 2.14
CA ALA A 281 -19.16 1.89 1.63
C ALA A 281 -20.20 1.81 0.50
N THR A 282 -20.15 0.75 -0.30
CA THR A 282 -20.88 0.70 -1.58
C THR A 282 -21.59 -0.63 -1.81
N LEU A 283 -20.86 -1.75 -1.73
CA LEU A 283 -21.37 -3.04 -2.20
C LEU A 283 -22.57 -3.55 -1.38
N VAL A 284 -22.53 -3.42 -0.05
CA VAL A 284 -23.64 -3.85 0.83
C VAL A 284 -24.94 -3.19 0.41
N GLY A 285 -24.94 -1.88 0.19
CA GLY A 285 -26.11 -1.15 -0.31
C GLY A 285 -26.58 -1.63 -1.69
N GLN A 286 -25.63 -1.85 -2.60
CA GLN A 286 -25.94 -2.31 -3.96
C GLN A 286 -26.54 -3.73 -3.99
N VAL A 287 -26.00 -4.65 -3.19
CA VAL A 287 -26.50 -6.03 -3.09
C VAL A 287 -27.83 -6.06 -2.41
N ASN A 288 -27.97 -5.41 -1.24
CA ASN A 288 -29.20 -5.43 -0.45
C ASN A 288 -30.40 -4.80 -1.18
N ALA A 289 -30.13 -3.86 -2.10
CA ALA A 289 -31.18 -3.31 -2.98
C ALA A 289 -31.71 -4.31 -4.02
N LYS A 290 -31.06 -5.44 -4.24
CA LYS A 290 -31.38 -6.42 -5.29
C LYS A 290 -31.65 -7.82 -4.78
N ILE A 291 -31.14 -8.20 -3.62
CA ILE A 291 -31.34 -9.53 -3.05
C ILE A 291 -32.70 -9.63 -2.37
N PRO A 292 -33.55 -10.62 -2.73
CA PRO A 292 -34.91 -10.69 -2.22
C PRO A 292 -35.00 -11.21 -0.77
N ALA A 293 -34.00 -11.97 -0.32
CA ALA A 293 -33.95 -12.55 1.02
C ALA A 293 -32.50 -12.67 1.51
N GLY A 294 -32.30 -12.60 2.83
CA GLY A 294 -31.00 -12.69 3.46
C GLY A 294 -30.07 -11.54 3.06
N PRO A 295 -30.40 -10.28 3.40
CA PRO A 295 -29.52 -9.15 3.15
C PRO A 295 -28.17 -9.33 3.88
N ILE A 296 -27.13 -8.68 3.35
CA ILE A 296 -25.83 -8.63 4.02
C ILE A 296 -25.97 -7.70 5.23
N GLU A 297 -25.67 -8.23 6.41
CA GLU A 297 -25.72 -7.49 7.67
C GLU A 297 -24.35 -7.02 8.13
N LYS A 298 -23.31 -7.81 7.82
CA LYS A 298 -21.99 -7.55 8.34
C LYS A 298 -20.89 -7.95 7.37
N VAL A 299 -19.84 -7.14 7.33
CA VAL A 299 -18.59 -7.42 6.59
C VAL A 299 -17.48 -7.73 7.59
N VAL A 300 -16.91 -8.92 7.51
CA VAL A 300 -15.91 -9.43 8.46
C VAL A 300 -14.59 -9.74 7.74
N THR A 301 -13.47 -9.48 8.39
CA THR A 301 -12.12 -9.69 7.82
C THR A 301 -11.10 -10.24 8.82
N ARG A 302 -11.56 -10.75 9.96
CA ARG A 302 -10.66 -11.27 11.01
C ARG A 302 -10.52 -12.78 10.87
N PHE A 303 -9.63 -13.21 9.96
CA PHE A 303 -9.33 -14.61 9.70
C PHE A 303 -7.84 -14.87 9.78
N VAL A 304 -7.48 -16.12 10.03
CA VAL A 304 -6.11 -16.64 10.10
C VAL A 304 -6.03 -17.96 9.34
N GLY A 305 -4.82 -18.35 8.96
CA GLY A 305 -4.58 -19.61 8.26
C GLY A 305 -5.16 -19.60 6.84
N GLN A 306 -5.82 -20.69 6.45
CA GLN A 306 -6.35 -20.84 5.09
C GLN A 306 -7.39 -19.78 4.68
N TRP A 307 -8.07 -19.17 5.65
CA TRP A 307 -9.09 -18.13 5.45
C TRP A 307 -8.56 -16.71 5.58
N GLU A 308 -7.26 -16.56 5.76
CA GLU A 308 -6.65 -15.26 6.02
C GLU A 308 -6.96 -14.24 4.93
N TRP A 309 -6.96 -14.67 3.66
CA TRP A 309 -7.12 -13.81 2.50
C TRP A 309 -8.54 -13.84 1.96
N CYS A 310 -9.49 -13.49 2.81
CA CYS A 310 -10.90 -13.36 2.44
C CYS A 310 -11.58 -12.16 3.10
N VAL A 311 -12.71 -11.76 2.53
CA VAL A 311 -13.68 -10.82 3.09
C VAL A 311 -15.02 -11.52 3.14
N GLU A 312 -15.56 -11.70 4.33
CA GLU A 312 -16.83 -12.36 4.57
C GLU A 312 -17.98 -11.37 4.56
N LEU A 313 -19.04 -11.71 3.83
CA LEU A 313 -20.31 -11.00 3.77
C LEU A 313 -21.36 -11.86 4.48
N GLN A 314 -21.54 -11.64 5.79
CA GLN A 314 -22.53 -12.35 6.59
C GLN A 314 -23.93 -11.89 6.22
N ARG A 315 -24.82 -12.85 5.97
CA ARG A 315 -26.21 -12.63 5.58
C ARG A 315 -27.13 -12.94 6.76
N SER A 316 -28.28 -12.27 6.80
CA SER A 316 -29.31 -12.50 7.82
C SER A 316 -30.03 -13.85 7.64
N ASP A 317 -30.78 -14.24 8.68
CA ASP A 317 -31.74 -15.34 8.68
C ASP A 317 -31.16 -16.70 8.26
N ASP A 318 -29.97 -17.06 8.76
CA ASP A 318 -29.26 -18.30 8.46
C ASP A 318 -28.99 -18.55 6.95
N HIS A 319 -29.03 -17.51 6.14
CA HIS A 319 -28.65 -17.63 4.74
C HIS A 319 -27.14 -17.87 4.62
N PRO A 320 -26.71 -18.71 3.65
CA PRO A 320 -25.30 -18.99 3.45
C PRO A 320 -24.48 -17.72 3.26
N THR A 321 -23.36 -17.65 3.97
CA THR A 321 -22.40 -16.55 3.90
C THR A 321 -21.74 -16.53 2.53
N VAL A 322 -21.46 -15.32 2.03
CA VAL A 322 -20.69 -15.11 0.81
C VAL A 322 -19.30 -14.63 1.19
N PHE A 323 -18.28 -15.13 0.50
CA PHE A 323 -16.90 -14.71 0.71
C PHE A 323 -16.33 -14.14 -0.60
N PHE A 324 -15.49 -13.12 -0.47
CA PHE A 324 -14.52 -12.78 -1.49
C PHE A 324 -13.19 -13.39 -1.07
N GLU A 325 -12.60 -14.17 -1.94
CA GLU A 325 -11.35 -14.88 -1.71
C GLU A 325 -10.32 -14.50 -2.75
N PHE A 326 -9.06 -14.51 -2.37
CA PHE A 326 -7.95 -14.20 -3.27
C PHE A 326 -6.66 -14.81 -2.75
N GLY A 327 -5.63 -14.87 -3.61
CA GLY A 327 -4.34 -15.43 -3.28
C GLY A 327 -4.42 -16.86 -2.71
N PRO A 328 -3.64 -17.18 -1.66
CA PRO A 328 -3.58 -18.55 -1.12
C PRO A 328 -4.91 -19.11 -0.62
N THR A 329 -5.84 -18.27 -0.15
CA THR A 329 -7.17 -18.73 0.27
C THR A 329 -7.97 -19.25 -0.92
N ALA A 330 -7.99 -18.51 -2.03
CA ALA A 330 -8.66 -18.96 -3.26
C ALA A 330 -8.07 -20.27 -3.81
N VAL A 331 -6.74 -20.47 -3.71
CA VAL A 331 -6.09 -21.74 -4.09
C VAL A 331 -6.60 -22.89 -3.21
N ALA A 332 -6.61 -22.70 -1.88
CA ALA A 332 -7.02 -23.75 -0.95
C ALA A 332 -8.50 -24.15 -1.14
N GLU A 333 -9.36 -23.16 -1.41
CA GLU A 333 -10.80 -23.44 -1.62
C GLU A 333 -11.09 -24.00 -3.00
N GLN A 334 -10.33 -23.62 -4.05
CA GLN A 334 -10.40 -24.23 -5.37
C GLN A 334 -10.16 -25.76 -5.31
N GLU A 335 -9.31 -26.23 -4.41
CA GLU A 335 -9.06 -27.66 -4.23
C GLU A 335 -10.19 -28.40 -3.51
N ARG A 336 -10.99 -27.73 -2.71
CA ARG A 336 -12.01 -28.30 -1.82
C ARG A 336 -13.42 -28.18 -2.34
N VAL A 337 -13.69 -27.17 -3.18
CA VAL A 337 -15.02 -26.97 -3.73
C VAL A 337 -15.46 -28.18 -4.59
N PRO A 338 -16.73 -28.62 -4.50
CA PRO A 338 -17.22 -29.79 -5.23
C PRO A 338 -17.06 -29.67 -6.75
N ARG A 339 -17.15 -28.46 -7.28
CA ARG A 339 -16.97 -28.18 -8.71
C ARG A 339 -15.88 -27.13 -8.88
N ARG A 340 -14.69 -27.59 -9.25
CA ARG A 340 -13.54 -26.74 -9.51
C ARG A 340 -13.71 -25.89 -10.77
N LEU A 341 -13.11 -24.72 -10.78
CA LEU A 341 -12.94 -23.94 -12.00
C LEU A 341 -11.89 -24.61 -12.90
N GLU A 342 -12.15 -24.69 -14.20
CA GLU A 342 -11.22 -25.32 -15.17
C GLU A 342 -9.95 -24.49 -15.38
N ALA A 343 -10.07 -23.15 -15.36
CA ALA A 343 -8.98 -22.20 -15.54
C ALA A 343 -9.08 -21.07 -14.52
N PRO A 344 -8.63 -21.28 -13.26
CA PRO A 344 -8.66 -20.24 -12.24
C PRO A 344 -7.65 -19.13 -12.58
N ASP A 345 -8.11 -17.88 -12.57
CA ASP A 345 -7.25 -16.70 -12.73
C ASP A 345 -6.98 -16.06 -11.37
N TYR A 346 -5.85 -16.41 -10.77
CA TYR A 346 -5.44 -15.93 -9.44
C TYR A 346 -5.00 -14.46 -9.40
N SER A 347 -5.01 -13.76 -10.51
CA SER A 347 -4.86 -12.31 -10.55
C SER A 347 -6.16 -11.56 -10.18
N GLN A 348 -7.27 -12.29 -10.02
CA GLN A 348 -8.59 -11.77 -9.71
C GLN A 348 -9.05 -12.12 -8.29
N VAL A 349 -10.09 -11.42 -7.86
CA VAL A 349 -10.91 -11.78 -6.71
C VAL A 349 -11.91 -12.85 -7.12
N PHE A 350 -12.05 -13.87 -6.29
CA PHE A 350 -13.08 -14.89 -6.44
C PHE A 350 -14.26 -14.58 -5.50
N VAL A 351 -15.43 -15.05 -5.86
CA VAL A 351 -16.60 -15.07 -4.97
C VAL A 351 -16.96 -16.52 -4.65
N SER A 352 -17.22 -16.81 -3.39
CA SER A 352 -17.65 -18.15 -2.95
C SER A 352 -18.87 -18.09 -2.06
N LEU A 353 -19.57 -19.22 -1.96
CA LEU A 353 -20.77 -19.40 -1.15
C LEU A 353 -20.52 -20.51 -0.13
N GLN A 354 -20.84 -20.24 1.13
CA GLN A 354 -20.79 -21.22 2.22
C GLN A 354 -21.62 -22.47 1.90
N GLY A 355 -21.13 -23.62 2.35
CA GLY A 355 -21.85 -24.89 2.22
C GLY A 355 -23.10 -24.94 3.12
N PRO A 356 -24.07 -25.80 2.78
CA PRO A 356 -25.33 -25.90 3.51
C PRO A 356 -25.18 -26.33 4.98
N SER A 357 -24.10 -27.05 5.31
CA SER A 357 -23.80 -27.48 6.70
C SER A 357 -23.11 -26.38 7.52
N GLY A 358 -22.85 -25.21 6.93
CA GLY A 358 -22.05 -24.19 7.56
C GLY A 358 -20.52 -24.44 7.47
N GLU A 359 -20.12 -25.61 6.97
CA GLU A 359 -18.70 -25.98 6.79
C GLU A 359 -18.31 -25.94 5.33
N GLY A 360 -17.11 -25.37 5.06
CA GLY A 360 -16.54 -25.27 3.73
C GLY A 360 -17.34 -24.37 2.78
N ILE A 361 -17.00 -24.42 1.49
CA ILE A 361 -17.70 -23.72 0.43
C ILE A 361 -18.38 -24.68 -0.55
N SER A 362 -19.56 -24.29 -1.01
CA SER A 362 -20.35 -25.07 -1.97
C SER A 362 -20.06 -24.68 -3.42
N ARG A 363 -19.69 -23.41 -3.67
CA ARG A 363 -19.50 -22.83 -4.99
C ARG A 363 -18.38 -21.79 -4.98
N LEU A 364 -17.67 -21.69 -6.09
CA LEU A 364 -16.62 -20.71 -6.34
C LEU A 364 -16.77 -20.17 -7.78
N ALA A 365 -16.60 -18.87 -7.96
CA ALA A 365 -16.66 -18.24 -9.26
C ALA A 365 -15.69 -17.03 -9.35
N HIS A 366 -15.30 -16.66 -10.56
CA HIS A 366 -14.57 -15.41 -10.81
C HIS A 366 -15.52 -14.20 -10.64
N THR A 367 -14.98 -13.09 -10.15
CA THR A 367 -15.71 -11.81 -10.09
C THR A 367 -15.49 -10.95 -11.34
N GLY A 368 -14.47 -11.24 -12.13
CA GLY A 368 -13.99 -10.37 -13.21
C GLY A 368 -13.30 -9.09 -12.71
N VAL A 369 -12.94 -9.03 -11.43
CA VAL A 369 -12.25 -7.88 -10.81
C VAL A 369 -10.85 -8.29 -10.43
N GLY A 370 -9.84 -7.62 -11.01
CA GLY A 370 -8.43 -7.84 -10.75
C GLY A 370 -7.98 -7.31 -9.39
N LEU A 371 -6.96 -7.93 -8.79
CA LEU A 371 -6.37 -7.46 -7.53
C LEU A 371 -5.80 -6.04 -7.68
N THR A 372 -5.23 -5.72 -8.83
CA THR A 372 -4.73 -4.36 -9.12
C THR A 372 -5.87 -3.34 -9.14
N GLU A 373 -7.01 -3.66 -9.77
CA GLU A 373 -8.18 -2.77 -9.81
C GLU A 373 -8.72 -2.49 -8.40
N VAL A 374 -8.71 -3.50 -7.53
CA VAL A 374 -9.08 -3.33 -6.12
C VAL A 374 -8.15 -2.36 -5.41
N LEU A 375 -6.84 -2.48 -5.64
CA LEU A 375 -5.83 -1.62 -5.04
C LEU A 375 -5.90 -0.18 -5.57
N ASP A 376 -6.22 -0.01 -6.85
CA ASP A 376 -6.40 1.31 -7.47
C ASP A 376 -7.69 2.00 -7.03
N GLY A 377 -8.61 1.25 -6.41
CA GLY A 377 -9.88 1.73 -5.87
C GLY A 377 -11.06 1.55 -6.83
N LEU A 378 -11.96 0.66 -6.45
CA LEU A 378 -13.18 0.40 -7.21
C LEU A 378 -14.15 1.58 -7.13
N GLN A 379 -14.64 2.00 -8.27
CA GLN A 379 -15.66 3.05 -8.37
C GLN A 379 -17.02 2.54 -7.88
N ALA A 380 -17.83 3.43 -7.32
CA ALA A 380 -19.21 3.10 -6.91
C ALA A 380 -20.11 2.67 -8.08
N THR A 381 -19.73 2.99 -9.31
CA THR A 381 -20.42 2.58 -10.53
C THR A 381 -20.00 1.22 -11.05
N ASP A 382 -18.92 0.63 -10.51
CA ASP A 382 -18.51 -0.74 -10.85
C ASP A 382 -19.42 -1.75 -10.16
N LEU A 383 -20.13 -2.51 -10.96
CA LEU A 383 -21.16 -3.44 -10.49
C LEU A 383 -20.71 -4.91 -10.53
N ARG A 384 -19.49 -5.20 -10.99
CA ARG A 384 -19.00 -6.58 -11.17
C ARG A 384 -19.02 -7.40 -9.87
N LEU A 385 -18.55 -6.83 -8.76
CA LEU A 385 -18.61 -7.53 -7.45
C LEU A 385 -20.04 -7.77 -7.00
N ARG A 386 -20.96 -6.79 -7.19
CA ARG A 386 -22.39 -6.96 -6.92
C ARG A 386 -22.97 -8.11 -7.75
N ASP A 387 -22.71 -8.09 -9.05
CA ASP A 387 -23.27 -9.08 -9.98
C ASP A 387 -22.74 -10.47 -9.70
N ALA A 388 -21.46 -10.59 -9.31
CA ALA A 388 -20.87 -11.85 -8.86
C ALA A 388 -21.56 -12.39 -7.58
N VAL A 389 -21.81 -11.52 -6.58
CA VAL A 389 -22.55 -11.93 -5.37
C VAL A 389 -23.97 -12.37 -5.71
N LEU A 390 -24.69 -11.59 -6.50
CA LEU A 390 -26.05 -11.95 -6.92
C LEU A 390 -26.08 -13.26 -7.73
N GLY A 391 -25.11 -13.46 -8.62
CA GLY A 391 -24.99 -14.65 -9.43
C GLY A 391 -24.73 -15.92 -8.63
N ILE A 392 -23.87 -15.85 -7.58
CA ILE A 392 -23.54 -17.02 -6.78
C ILE A 392 -24.65 -17.40 -5.79
N VAL A 393 -25.44 -16.41 -5.36
CA VAL A 393 -26.58 -16.62 -4.45
C VAL A 393 -27.83 -17.13 -5.17
N ALA A 394 -28.03 -16.73 -6.45
CA ALA A 394 -29.22 -17.09 -7.22
C ALA A 394 -29.19 -18.52 -7.80
N GLN A 395 -28.04 -19.17 -7.86
CA GLN A 395 -27.82 -20.55 -8.34
C GLN A 395 -28.03 -21.58 -7.21
#